data_25e75022dac710f3dec848dd392ce0d2
#
_entry.id   25e75022dac710f3dec848dd392ce0d2
#
_cell.length_a   1.000
_cell.length_b   1.000
_cell.length_c   1.000
_cell.angle_alpha   90.00
_cell.angle_beta   90.00
_cell.angle_gamma   90.00
#
_symmetry.space_group_name_H-M   'P 1'
#
loop_
_entity.id
_entity.type
_entity.pdbx_description
1 polymer ?
#
loop_
_entity_poly.entity_id
_entity_poly.type
_entity_poly.pdbx_seq_one_letter_code
_entity_poly.pdbx_strand_id
1 'polypeptide(L)'
;MFAVLLGTPDVSAQSKSGRSYYVYVCAESDDEVALVRFGPSGTEILKRISVGSFPAENEGPHGINISPDGRYWYVSLAHGMPFGSVHKYETGTDQWVADVTLGMFPATLDIAASTGLMYIVNFNLHGLMEPSTVSVVETQSMTEIAQVETGVMPHGARLSHDGRWLYTVSMMNDKLVELNALTFEVSRQLDLGNPVGNGRVGMESVEVAGLVQPTWVSRPTPQGKVYVAGNASNEIFEVDLDTWMITRQFEETGAGPYNLDVTPDGRILVVTYKKDAAVGFWDLETGDELGRITTLRTVPHGVAITTDGRYAFVTIEGVGGEPGGLEIYDIETRERVGDVEVGKQAGGVAFWKMEP
;
A
#
# COMPACT_ATOMS: atom_id res chain seq x y z
N MET A 1 3.77 -26.91 45.74
CA MET A 1 2.78 -25.94 45.30
C MET A 1 3.01 -25.75 43.82
N PHE A 2 2.28 -26.51 42.99
CA PHE A 2 2.41 -26.44 41.51
C PHE A 2 1.49 -25.34 40.99
N ALA A 3 2.04 -24.33 40.37
CA ALA A 3 1.26 -23.33 39.67
C ALA A 3 0.83 -23.94 38.30
N VAL A 4 -0.46 -24.14 38.16
CA VAL A 4 -1.10 -24.50 36.88
C VAL A 4 -1.16 -23.17 36.07
N LEU A 5 -0.33 -23.07 35.05
CA LEU A 5 -0.48 -22.07 34.00
C LEU A 5 -1.74 -22.43 33.20
N LEU A 6 -2.83 -21.72 33.48
CA LEU A 6 -4.02 -21.71 32.62
C LEU A 6 -3.62 -20.98 31.34
N GLY A 7 -3.39 -21.74 30.29
CA GLY A 7 -3.28 -21.19 28.93
C GLY A 7 -4.57 -20.45 28.62
N THR A 8 -4.44 -19.20 28.16
CA THR A 8 -5.55 -18.45 27.55
C THR A 8 -6.04 -19.28 26.36
N PRO A 9 -7.36 -19.46 26.20
CA PRO A 9 -7.86 -20.13 25.01
C PRO A 9 -7.44 -19.34 23.77
N ASP A 10 -6.79 -20.02 22.84
CA ASP A 10 -6.55 -19.55 21.49
C ASP A 10 -7.93 -19.27 20.88
N VAL A 11 -8.32 -18.00 20.81
CA VAL A 11 -9.53 -17.61 20.10
C VAL A 11 -9.21 -17.82 18.63
N SER A 12 -9.64 -18.95 18.09
CA SER A 12 -9.45 -19.25 16.67
C SER A 12 -10.03 -18.10 15.84
N ALA A 13 -9.14 -17.35 15.23
CA ALA A 13 -9.44 -16.24 14.39
C ALA A 13 -10.31 -16.70 13.22
N GLN A 14 -11.57 -16.29 13.18
CA GLN A 14 -12.57 -16.76 12.21
C GLN A 14 -13.37 -15.60 11.63
N SER A 15 -13.69 -15.70 10.33
CA SER A 15 -14.63 -14.78 9.70
C SER A 15 -16.02 -14.91 10.29
N LYS A 16 -16.55 -13.82 10.86
CA LYS A 16 -17.92 -13.74 11.37
C LYS A 16 -18.96 -13.60 10.24
N SER A 17 -18.55 -13.36 9.00
CA SER A 17 -19.44 -13.15 7.85
C SER A 17 -19.98 -14.45 7.21
N GLY A 18 -19.43 -15.60 7.59
CA GLY A 18 -19.68 -16.85 6.91
C GLY A 18 -19.00 -17.00 5.54
N ARG A 19 -18.27 -15.96 5.10
CA ARG A 19 -17.56 -15.90 3.81
C ARG A 19 -16.09 -16.16 3.98
N SER A 20 -15.45 -16.58 2.90
CA SER A 20 -14.00 -16.68 2.77
C SER A 20 -13.47 -15.53 1.93
N TYR A 21 -12.36 -14.94 2.35
CA TYR A 21 -11.68 -13.81 1.72
C TYR A 21 -10.27 -14.24 1.31
N TYR A 22 -9.85 -13.86 0.12
CA TYR A 22 -8.58 -14.27 -0.46
C TYR A 22 -7.72 -13.06 -0.77
N VAL A 23 -6.46 -13.10 -0.33
CA VAL A 23 -5.48 -12.05 -0.58
C VAL A 23 -4.14 -12.64 -1.02
N TYR A 24 -3.43 -11.91 -1.87
CA TYR A 24 -2.04 -12.17 -2.17
C TYR A 24 -1.16 -11.24 -1.34
N VAL A 25 -0.06 -11.76 -0.79
CA VAL A 25 0.84 -11.05 0.13
C VAL A 25 2.28 -11.29 -0.29
N CYS A 26 3.04 -10.21 -0.48
CA CYS A 26 4.47 -10.26 -0.78
C CYS A 26 5.29 -10.59 0.48
N ALA A 27 6.26 -11.51 0.36
CA ALA A 27 7.33 -11.77 1.32
C ALA A 27 8.65 -11.36 0.66
N GLU A 28 9.02 -10.09 0.81
CA GLU A 28 10.04 -9.39 0.01
C GLU A 28 11.41 -10.04 0.13
N SER A 29 11.83 -10.41 1.36
CA SER A 29 13.12 -11.03 1.59
C SER A 29 13.19 -12.53 1.29
N ASP A 30 12.07 -13.16 0.94
CA ASP A 30 12.01 -14.59 0.60
C ASP A 30 11.73 -14.82 -0.90
N ASP A 31 11.58 -13.77 -1.72
CA ASP A 31 11.19 -13.84 -3.15
C ASP A 31 9.90 -14.66 -3.37
N GLU A 32 8.96 -14.53 -2.47
CA GLU A 32 7.70 -15.26 -2.49
C GLU A 32 6.48 -14.36 -2.41
N VAL A 33 5.39 -14.82 -3.00
CA VAL A 33 4.04 -14.31 -2.79
C VAL A 33 3.18 -15.40 -2.17
N ALA A 34 2.56 -15.13 -1.03
CA ALA A 34 1.64 -16.03 -0.38
C ALA A 34 0.20 -15.76 -0.82
N LEU A 35 -0.55 -16.79 -1.22
CA LEU A 35 -2.00 -16.75 -1.32
C LEU A 35 -2.60 -17.18 0.02
N VAL A 36 -3.30 -16.25 0.67
CA VAL A 36 -3.89 -16.46 1.99
C VAL A 36 -5.42 -16.45 1.90
N ARG A 37 -6.05 -17.38 2.61
CA ARG A 37 -7.50 -17.39 2.83
C ARG A 37 -7.80 -17.06 4.29
N PHE A 38 -8.76 -16.18 4.51
CA PHE A 38 -9.40 -15.92 5.79
C PHE A 38 -10.89 -16.28 5.70
N GLY A 39 -11.38 -17.15 6.56
CA GLY A 39 -12.76 -17.63 6.46
C GLY A 39 -13.30 -18.16 7.78
N PRO A 40 -14.47 -18.84 7.76
CA PRO A 40 -15.10 -19.42 8.96
C PRO A 40 -14.23 -20.46 9.66
N SER A 41 -13.28 -21.09 8.95
CA SER A 41 -12.34 -22.07 9.50
C SER A 41 -11.02 -21.44 9.98
N GLY A 42 -10.89 -20.10 9.95
CA GLY A 42 -9.68 -19.39 10.34
C GLY A 42 -8.89 -18.84 9.16
N THR A 43 -7.61 -18.53 9.43
CA THR A 43 -6.64 -17.99 8.47
C THR A 43 -5.66 -19.08 8.07
N GLU A 44 -5.42 -19.25 6.77
CA GLU A 44 -4.45 -20.23 6.26
C GLU A 44 -3.74 -19.75 5.00
N ILE A 45 -2.49 -20.17 4.84
CA ILE A 45 -1.76 -20.01 3.56
C ILE A 45 -2.15 -21.20 2.67
N LEU A 46 -2.78 -20.88 1.55
CA LEU A 46 -3.15 -21.89 0.55
C LEU A 46 -1.96 -22.26 -0.33
N LYS A 47 -1.10 -21.28 -0.63
CA LYS A 47 0.00 -21.46 -1.57
C LYS A 47 1.11 -20.45 -1.29
N ARG A 48 2.37 -20.86 -1.50
CA ARG A 48 3.54 -20.01 -1.61
C ARG A 48 4.04 -20.09 -3.04
N ILE A 49 4.24 -18.93 -3.66
CA ILE A 49 4.58 -18.79 -5.08
C ILE A 49 5.92 -18.09 -5.14
N SER A 50 6.94 -18.79 -5.61
CA SER A 50 8.26 -18.18 -5.87
C SER A 50 8.15 -17.28 -7.10
N VAL A 51 8.60 -16.04 -6.97
CA VAL A 51 8.50 -15.02 -8.03
C VAL A 51 9.85 -14.51 -8.52
N GLY A 52 10.92 -14.75 -7.79
CA GLY A 52 12.28 -14.42 -8.21
C GLY A 52 12.76 -15.27 -9.39
N SER A 53 13.51 -14.66 -10.30
CA SER A 53 14.09 -15.30 -11.50
C SER A 53 15.51 -15.79 -11.26
N PHE A 54 16.25 -15.15 -10.35
CA PHE A 54 17.66 -15.41 -10.08
C PHE A 54 17.88 -16.02 -8.69
N PRO A 55 18.17 -17.33 -8.58
CA PRO A 55 18.29 -18.00 -7.28
C PRO A 55 19.36 -17.46 -6.33
N ALA A 56 20.30 -16.67 -6.84
CA ALA A 56 21.42 -16.11 -6.07
C ALA A 56 21.19 -14.65 -5.62
N GLU A 57 20.10 -14.04 -6.05
CA GLU A 57 19.77 -12.63 -5.78
C GLU A 57 18.40 -12.56 -5.13
N ASN A 58 18.22 -11.61 -4.23
CA ASN A 58 16.90 -11.24 -3.72
C ASN A 58 16.35 -10.14 -4.64
N GLU A 59 15.32 -10.47 -5.41
CA GLU A 59 14.67 -9.53 -6.33
C GLU A 59 13.53 -8.76 -5.68
N GLY A 60 13.03 -9.22 -4.53
CA GLY A 60 12.13 -8.55 -3.60
C GLY A 60 10.76 -8.19 -4.18
N PRO A 61 9.76 -9.07 -4.10
CA PRO A 61 8.38 -8.72 -4.42
C PRO A 61 7.87 -7.64 -3.44
N HIS A 62 7.56 -6.42 -3.95
CA HIS A 62 7.20 -5.28 -3.10
C HIS A 62 5.75 -4.83 -3.30
N GLY A 63 5.38 -4.34 -4.47
CA GLY A 63 4.02 -3.94 -4.81
C GLY A 63 3.24 -5.06 -5.48
N ILE A 64 1.96 -5.18 -5.17
CA ILE A 64 1.08 -6.20 -5.77
C ILE A 64 -0.31 -5.64 -6.02
N ASN A 65 -0.93 -6.01 -7.13
CA ASN A 65 -2.32 -5.68 -7.42
C ASN A 65 -2.97 -6.75 -8.31
N ILE A 66 -4.31 -6.75 -8.31
CA ILE A 66 -5.13 -7.68 -9.11
C ILE A 66 -5.70 -6.92 -10.30
N SER A 67 -5.75 -7.54 -11.48
CA SER A 67 -6.47 -6.94 -12.61
C SER A 67 -7.95 -6.69 -12.27
N PRO A 68 -8.57 -5.64 -12.81
CA PRO A 68 -9.96 -5.31 -12.50
C PRO A 68 -10.97 -6.43 -12.80
N ASP A 69 -10.65 -7.32 -13.73
CA ASP A 69 -11.46 -8.49 -14.06
C ASP A 69 -11.14 -9.73 -13.20
N GLY A 70 -10.17 -9.60 -12.27
CA GLY A 70 -9.77 -10.66 -11.34
C GLY A 70 -8.99 -11.82 -11.97
N ARG A 71 -8.62 -11.75 -13.27
CA ARG A 71 -7.96 -12.86 -13.97
C ARG A 71 -6.45 -12.93 -13.81
N TYR A 72 -5.82 -11.81 -13.48
CA TYR A 72 -4.38 -11.72 -13.33
C TYR A 72 -4.00 -10.99 -12.05
N TRP A 73 -2.86 -11.33 -11.50
CA TRP A 73 -2.20 -10.53 -10.49
C TRP A 73 -0.81 -10.12 -11.00
N TYR A 74 -0.39 -8.94 -10.56
CA TYR A 74 0.86 -8.32 -10.93
C TYR A 74 1.67 -8.01 -9.69
N VAL A 75 2.97 -8.29 -9.73
CA VAL A 75 3.89 -8.03 -8.63
C VAL A 75 5.13 -7.33 -9.15
N SER A 76 5.57 -6.27 -8.45
CA SER A 76 6.85 -5.65 -8.72
C SER A 76 7.96 -6.42 -8.02
N LEU A 77 9.07 -6.66 -8.72
CA LEU A 77 10.34 -7.13 -8.17
C LEU A 77 11.25 -5.92 -8.06
N ALA A 78 11.44 -5.43 -6.82
CA ALA A 78 11.91 -4.08 -6.56
C ALA A 78 13.43 -3.95 -6.49
N HIS A 79 14.14 -5.00 -6.02
CA HIS A 79 15.56 -4.93 -5.71
C HIS A 79 16.51 -5.21 -6.88
N GLY A 80 15.99 -5.46 -8.09
CA GLY A 80 16.80 -5.62 -9.28
C GLY A 80 17.69 -4.39 -9.55
N MET A 81 18.95 -4.62 -9.91
CA MET A 81 19.93 -3.55 -10.16
C MET A 81 20.46 -3.66 -11.60
N PRO A 82 20.45 -2.58 -12.39
CA PRO A 82 19.98 -1.21 -12.11
C PRO A 82 18.47 -1.01 -12.35
N PHE A 83 17.74 -2.05 -12.72
CA PHE A 83 16.33 -2.01 -13.08
C PHE A 83 15.54 -3.05 -12.31
N GLY A 84 14.34 -2.70 -11.87
CA GLY A 84 13.36 -3.64 -11.40
C GLY A 84 12.45 -4.12 -12.51
N SER A 85 11.44 -4.91 -12.16
CA SER A 85 10.47 -5.44 -13.12
C SER A 85 9.08 -5.56 -12.52
N VAL A 86 8.08 -5.76 -13.36
CA VAL A 86 6.74 -6.20 -12.94
C VAL A 86 6.40 -7.50 -13.66
N HIS A 87 6.03 -8.50 -12.90
CA HIS A 87 5.63 -9.81 -13.38
C HIS A 87 4.12 -9.97 -13.34
N LYS A 88 3.56 -10.64 -14.35
CA LYS A 88 2.15 -10.96 -14.52
C LYS A 88 1.92 -12.44 -14.35
N TYR A 89 0.95 -12.80 -13.52
CA TYR A 89 0.54 -14.17 -13.25
C TYR A 89 -0.97 -14.34 -13.45
N GLU A 90 -1.41 -15.54 -13.81
CA GLU A 90 -2.83 -15.89 -13.86
C GLU A 90 -3.34 -16.20 -12.44
N THR A 91 -4.44 -15.59 -12.01
CA THR A 91 -5.03 -15.85 -10.68
C THR A 91 -5.51 -17.29 -10.56
N GLY A 92 -5.29 -17.89 -9.39
CA GLY A 92 -5.73 -19.26 -9.07
C GLY A 92 -4.77 -20.33 -9.53
N THR A 93 -4.31 -20.33 -10.77
CA THR A 93 -3.23 -21.23 -11.24
C THR A 93 -1.87 -20.75 -10.77
N ASP A 94 -1.69 -19.42 -10.66
CA ASP A 94 -0.48 -18.70 -10.33
C ASP A 94 0.68 -19.02 -11.28
N GLN A 95 0.34 -19.26 -12.53
CA GLN A 95 1.33 -19.46 -13.60
C GLN A 95 1.81 -18.10 -14.11
N TRP A 96 3.12 -17.98 -14.26
CA TRP A 96 3.74 -16.82 -14.89
C TRP A 96 3.25 -16.67 -16.34
N VAL A 97 2.96 -15.44 -16.75
CA VAL A 97 2.46 -15.12 -18.10
C VAL A 97 3.46 -14.28 -18.87
N ALA A 98 3.94 -13.19 -18.27
CA ALA A 98 4.85 -12.23 -18.88
C ALA A 98 5.46 -11.32 -17.83
N ASP A 99 6.46 -10.53 -18.21
CA ASP A 99 7.06 -9.49 -17.40
C ASP A 99 7.43 -8.27 -18.23
N VAL A 100 7.77 -7.17 -17.55
CA VAL A 100 8.34 -5.97 -18.14
C VAL A 100 9.41 -5.39 -17.21
N THR A 101 10.57 -5.07 -17.78
CA THR A 101 11.63 -4.34 -17.06
C THR A 101 11.27 -2.87 -16.99
N LEU A 102 11.46 -2.25 -15.84
CA LEU A 102 11.08 -0.87 -15.55
C LEU A 102 12.25 -0.10 -14.93
N GLY A 103 11.95 1.07 -14.32
CA GLY A 103 12.92 1.85 -13.57
C GLY A 103 13.38 1.15 -12.29
N MET A 104 14.26 1.82 -11.54
CA MET A 104 14.81 1.29 -10.30
C MET A 104 13.76 1.29 -9.19
N PHE A 105 13.65 0.17 -8.50
CA PHE A 105 12.73 -0.07 -7.39
C PHE A 105 11.27 0.27 -7.72
N PRO A 106 10.61 -0.48 -8.64
CA PRO A 106 9.17 -0.35 -8.84
C PRO A 106 8.45 -0.76 -7.54
N ALA A 107 7.77 0.21 -6.88
CA ALA A 107 7.20 0.00 -5.56
C ALA A 107 5.70 -0.27 -5.61
N THR A 108 4.92 0.74 -5.96
CA THR A 108 3.45 0.66 -5.97
C THR A 108 2.94 0.57 -7.38
N LEU A 109 1.87 -0.19 -7.60
CA LEU A 109 1.21 -0.27 -8.89
C LEU A 109 -0.31 -0.22 -8.75
N ASP A 110 -0.98 0.40 -9.72
CA ASP A 110 -2.44 0.41 -9.84
C ASP A 110 -2.88 0.28 -11.30
N ILE A 111 -4.09 -0.23 -11.55
CA ILE A 111 -4.54 -0.61 -12.89
C ILE A 111 -5.88 0.05 -13.20
N ALA A 112 -5.93 0.83 -14.28
CA ALA A 112 -7.15 1.47 -14.75
C ALA A 112 -8.06 0.47 -15.47
N ALA A 113 -9.24 0.20 -14.90
CA ALA A 113 -10.23 -0.72 -15.48
C ALA A 113 -10.72 -0.27 -16.87
N SER A 114 -10.76 1.05 -17.11
CA SER A 114 -11.27 1.65 -18.34
C SER A 114 -10.32 1.49 -19.54
N THR A 115 -9.00 1.43 -19.30
CA THR A 115 -7.98 1.40 -20.34
C THR A 115 -7.14 0.14 -20.35
N GLY A 116 -7.09 -0.60 -19.24
CA GLY A 116 -6.15 -1.71 -19.07
C GLY A 116 -4.71 -1.26 -18.88
N LEU A 117 -4.46 0.04 -18.64
CA LEU A 117 -3.13 0.55 -18.35
C LEU A 117 -2.81 0.40 -16.87
N MET A 118 -1.59 -0.01 -16.59
CA MET A 118 -1.01 -0.12 -15.26
C MET A 118 -0.02 1.01 -15.05
N TYR A 119 -0.07 1.62 -13.88
CA TYR A 119 0.80 2.72 -13.46
C TYR A 119 1.68 2.22 -12.33
N ILE A 120 2.98 2.28 -12.51
CA ILE A 120 3.97 1.75 -11.57
C ILE A 120 4.90 2.86 -11.13
N VAL A 121 5.00 3.06 -9.82
CA VAL A 121 5.89 4.07 -9.24
C VAL A 121 7.29 3.48 -9.11
N ASN A 122 8.28 4.09 -9.77
CA ASN A 122 9.69 3.77 -9.62
C ASN A 122 10.25 4.56 -8.44
N PHE A 123 10.33 3.93 -7.26
CA PHE A 123 10.70 4.60 -6.01
C PHE A 123 12.16 5.06 -5.97
N ASN A 124 13.03 4.40 -6.74
CA ASN A 124 14.46 4.72 -6.84
C ASN A 124 15.22 4.63 -5.49
N LEU A 125 14.80 3.72 -4.60
CA LEU A 125 15.35 3.62 -3.23
C LEU A 125 16.86 3.43 -3.19
N HIS A 126 17.43 2.67 -4.13
CA HIS A 126 18.85 2.35 -4.20
C HIS A 126 19.63 3.25 -5.15
N GLY A 127 18.97 4.22 -5.76
CA GLY A 127 19.56 5.15 -6.71
C GLY A 127 20.08 6.44 -6.08
N LEU A 128 20.44 7.39 -6.93
CA LEU A 128 20.78 8.73 -6.51
C LEU A 128 19.51 9.47 -6.06
N MET A 129 19.68 10.47 -5.19
CA MET A 129 18.58 11.34 -4.74
C MET A 129 18.22 12.33 -5.85
N GLU A 130 17.60 11.83 -6.89
CA GLU A 130 17.17 12.57 -8.08
C GLU A 130 15.71 12.23 -8.44
N PRO A 131 15.04 13.09 -9.25
CA PRO A 131 13.67 12.81 -9.66
C PRO A 131 13.53 11.44 -10.34
N SER A 132 12.46 10.75 -10.00
CA SER A 132 12.08 9.46 -10.56
C SER A 132 10.67 9.53 -11.15
N THR A 133 10.18 8.40 -11.65
CA THR A 133 9.06 8.37 -12.59
C THR A 133 7.94 7.44 -12.12
N VAL A 134 6.77 7.64 -12.73
CA VAL A 134 5.72 6.63 -12.88
C VAL A 134 5.82 6.05 -14.28
N SER A 135 6.02 4.75 -14.38
CA SER A 135 5.94 3.99 -15.63
C SER A 135 4.49 3.67 -15.96
N VAL A 136 4.13 3.78 -17.24
CA VAL A 136 2.82 3.38 -17.78
C VAL A 136 2.98 2.15 -18.64
N VAL A 137 2.32 1.05 -18.27
CA VAL A 137 2.44 -0.24 -18.95
C VAL A 137 1.09 -0.67 -19.49
N GLU A 138 1.07 -1.06 -20.77
CA GLU A 138 -0.08 -1.73 -21.38
C GLU A 138 -0.09 -3.20 -20.92
N THR A 139 -1.15 -3.62 -20.20
CA THR A 139 -1.17 -4.90 -19.47
C THR A 139 -1.38 -6.12 -20.34
N GLN A 140 -1.87 -5.98 -21.57
CA GLN A 140 -2.06 -7.11 -22.49
C GLN A 140 -0.73 -7.56 -23.07
N SER A 141 0.08 -6.60 -23.57
CA SER A 141 1.38 -6.85 -24.16
C SER A 141 2.55 -6.82 -23.17
N MET A 142 2.31 -6.33 -21.95
CA MET A 142 3.33 -6.01 -20.95
C MET A 142 4.43 -5.10 -21.52
N THR A 143 4.00 -4.02 -22.19
CA THR A 143 4.90 -3.04 -22.80
C THR A 143 4.81 -1.71 -22.07
N GLU A 144 5.96 -1.17 -21.66
CA GLU A 144 6.04 0.20 -21.15
C GLU A 144 5.85 1.19 -22.31
N ILE A 145 4.84 2.06 -22.19
CA ILE A 145 4.45 3.01 -23.24
C ILE A 145 4.78 4.46 -22.90
N ALA A 146 5.00 4.76 -21.62
CA ALA A 146 5.39 6.08 -21.16
C ALA A 146 6.08 6.02 -19.79
N GLN A 147 6.88 7.06 -19.51
CA GLN A 147 7.40 7.37 -18.18
C GLN A 147 7.11 8.83 -17.87
N VAL A 148 6.63 9.12 -16.66
CA VAL A 148 6.26 10.47 -16.22
C VAL A 148 7.01 10.80 -14.95
N GLU A 149 7.85 11.85 -14.98
CA GLU A 149 8.56 12.32 -13.81
C GLU A 149 7.58 12.89 -12.78
N THR A 150 7.68 12.45 -11.52
CA THR A 150 6.77 12.84 -10.44
C THR A 150 7.47 13.37 -9.19
N GLY A 151 8.79 13.37 -9.17
CA GLY A 151 9.62 13.93 -8.10
C GLY A 151 10.57 12.93 -7.49
N VAL A 152 11.20 13.31 -6.38
CA VAL A 152 12.25 12.51 -5.72
C VAL A 152 11.64 11.51 -4.77
N MET A 153 11.98 10.23 -4.92
CA MET A 153 11.43 9.10 -4.17
C MET A 153 9.89 9.07 -4.19
N PRO A 154 9.25 8.99 -5.36
CA PRO A 154 7.81 8.77 -5.43
C PRO A 154 7.48 7.38 -4.87
N HIS A 155 6.35 7.23 -4.11
CA HIS A 155 6.09 5.95 -3.45
C HIS A 155 4.64 5.45 -3.62
N GLY A 156 3.70 5.89 -2.78
CA GLY A 156 2.31 5.45 -2.85
C GLY A 156 1.57 6.05 -4.05
N ALA A 157 0.75 5.25 -4.73
CA ALA A 157 -0.09 5.74 -5.82
C ALA A 157 -1.46 5.05 -5.84
N ARG A 158 -2.50 5.80 -6.21
CA ARG A 158 -3.87 5.32 -6.41
C ARG A 158 -4.55 6.02 -7.57
N LEU A 159 -5.26 5.25 -8.36
CA LEU A 159 -6.13 5.76 -9.43
C LEU A 159 -7.46 6.27 -8.90
N SER A 160 -8.02 7.27 -9.59
CA SER A 160 -9.43 7.62 -9.44
C SER A 160 -10.33 6.47 -9.90
N HIS A 161 -11.58 6.42 -9.40
CA HIS A 161 -12.52 5.35 -9.74
C HIS A 161 -12.82 5.26 -11.25
N ASP A 162 -12.77 6.40 -11.97
CA ASP A 162 -12.98 6.45 -13.41
C ASP A 162 -11.70 6.16 -14.22
N GLY A 163 -10.54 6.01 -13.53
CA GLY A 163 -9.24 5.72 -14.14
C GLY A 163 -8.64 6.89 -14.92
N ARG A 164 -9.13 8.14 -14.73
CA ARG A 164 -8.65 9.33 -15.44
C ARG A 164 -7.49 10.03 -14.76
N TRP A 165 -7.37 9.86 -13.45
CA TRP A 165 -6.37 10.52 -12.62
C TRP A 165 -5.60 9.49 -11.80
N LEU A 166 -4.29 9.67 -11.73
CA LEU A 166 -3.44 8.98 -10.77
C LEU A 166 -2.97 10.00 -9.74
N TYR A 167 -3.12 9.66 -8.48
CA TYR A 167 -2.56 10.40 -7.36
C TYR A 167 -1.34 9.66 -6.85
N THR A 168 -0.22 10.36 -6.69
CA THR A 168 1.02 9.79 -6.13
C THR A 168 1.71 10.80 -5.23
N VAL A 169 2.54 10.32 -4.33
CA VAL A 169 3.29 11.16 -3.41
C VAL A 169 4.78 11.13 -3.72
N SER A 170 5.47 12.26 -3.52
CA SER A 170 6.92 12.39 -3.64
C SER A 170 7.49 12.65 -2.25
N MET A 171 8.17 11.65 -1.67
CA MET A 171 8.58 11.68 -0.26
C MET A 171 9.57 12.81 0.04
N MET A 172 10.55 13.03 -0.83
CA MET A 172 11.63 13.98 -0.56
C MET A 172 11.30 15.40 -1.04
N ASN A 173 10.20 15.57 -1.77
CA ASN A 173 9.70 16.90 -2.17
C ASN A 173 8.47 17.33 -1.37
N ASP A 174 7.97 16.52 -0.42
CA ASP A 174 6.76 16.76 0.38
C ASP A 174 5.52 17.08 -0.48
N LYS A 175 5.32 16.33 -1.58
CA LYS A 175 4.25 16.64 -2.53
C LYS A 175 3.25 15.51 -2.70
N LEU A 176 2.00 15.91 -2.89
CA LEU A 176 0.97 15.14 -3.58
C LEU A 176 0.93 15.58 -5.05
N VAL A 177 0.99 14.62 -5.97
CA VAL A 177 1.01 14.85 -7.42
C VAL A 177 -0.21 14.20 -8.05
N GLU A 178 -0.93 14.96 -8.89
CA GLU A 178 -1.98 14.43 -9.75
C GLU A 178 -1.45 14.31 -11.18
N LEU A 179 -1.58 13.14 -11.76
CA LEU A 179 -1.20 12.83 -13.13
C LEU A 179 -2.46 12.52 -13.94
N ASN A 180 -2.59 13.09 -15.12
CA ASN A 180 -3.63 12.70 -16.07
C ASN A 180 -3.27 11.34 -16.67
N ALA A 181 -4.04 10.32 -16.31
CA ALA A 181 -3.81 8.94 -16.71
C ALA A 181 -4.09 8.65 -18.19
N LEU A 182 -4.63 9.62 -18.95
CA LEU A 182 -4.90 9.47 -20.39
C LEU A 182 -3.90 10.23 -21.26
N THR A 183 -3.35 11.35 -20.76
CA THR A 183 -2.35 12.14 -21.50
C THR A 183 -0.93 11.92 -21.01
N PHE A 184 -0.76 11.26 -19.85
CA PHE A 184 0.53 10.98 -19.21
C PHE A 184 1.30 12.26 -18.84
N GLU A 185 0.56 13.26 -18.34
CA GLU A 185 1.11 14.55 -17.93
C GLU A 185 0.78 14.83 -16.47
N VAL A 186 1.71 15.44 -15.75
CA VAL A 186 1.42 15.98 -14.42
C VAL A 186 0.43 17.15 -14.57
N SER A 187 -0.72 17.03 -13.94
CA SER A 187 -1.80 18.03 -13.98
C SER A 187 -1.63 19.06 -12.87
N ARG A 188 -1.44 18.60 -11.65
CA ARG A 188 -1.35 19.46 -10.46
C ARG A 188 -0.36 18.88 -9.46
N GLN A 189 0.19 19.77 -8.60
CA GLN A 189 1.01 19.39 -7.46
C GLN A 189 0.55 20.18 -6.24
N LEU A 190 0.51 19.55 -5.08
CA LEU A 190 0.21 20.17 -3.79
C LEU A 190 1.40 19.99 -2.86
N ASP A 191 1.90 21.09 -2.31
CA ASP A 191 2.95 21.09 -1.30
C ASP A 191 2.33 20.78 0.07
N LEU A 192 2.74 19.67 0.68
CA LEU A 192 2.27 19.23 2.00
C LEU A 192 3.13 19.80 3.14
N GLY A 193 4.39 20.17 2.85
CA GLY A 193 5.32 20.73 3.81
C GLY A 193 5.10 22.21 4.12
N ASN A 194 4.31 22.90 3.28
CA ASN A 194 3.95 24.30 3.47
C ASN A 194 2.46 24.54 3.16
N PRO A 195 1.55 23.95 3.94
CA PRO A 195 0.12 24.18 3.76
C PRO A 195 -0.19 25.63 4.14
N VAL A 196 -0.48 26.43 3.14
CA VAL A 196 -0.91 27.84 3.29
C VAL A 196 0.17 28.84 3.71
N GLY A 197 0.95 29.34 2.77
CA GLY A 197 1.51 30.71 2.81
C GLY A 197 2.32 31.15 4.03
N ASN A 198 2.70 30.24 4.91
CA ASN A 198 3.67 30.54 5.97
C ASN A 198 5.06 30.55 5.34
N GLY A 199 5.40 31.70 4.78
CA GLY A 199 6.64 31.96 4.08
C GLY A 199 7.88 31.40 4.76
N ARG A 200 8.23 30.18 4.49
CA ARG A 200 9.62 29.74 4.50
C ARG A 200 10.28 30.24 3.24
N VAL A 201 10.20 31.57 3.08
CA VAL A 201 10.99 32.29 2.09
C VAL A 201 12.42 32.22 2.53
N GLY A 202 13.28 31.56 1.75
CA GLY A 202 14.72 31.71 1.88
C GLY A 202 15.55 30.45 2.03
N MET A 203 15.02 29.27 1.72
CA MET A 203 15.87 28.10 1.52
C MET A 203 15.84 27.69 0.04
N GLU A 204 16.36 28.55 -0.81
CA GLU A 204 16.84 28.14 -2.11
C GLU A 204 18.03 27.18 -1.88
N SER A 205 17.91 25.98 -2.45
CA SER A 205 19.02 25.03 -2.66
C SER A 205 19.69 24.35 -1.46
N VAL A 206 18.98 24.02 -0.41
CA VAL A 206 19.38 22.86 0.42
C VAL A 206 18.46 21.73 0.03
N GLU A 207 18.99 20.57 -0.36
CA GLU A 207 18.29 19.29 -0.41
C GLU A 207 17.82 18.98 1.01
N VAL A 208 16.70 19.56 1.39
CA VAL A 208 16.08 19.31 2.68
C VAL A 208 15.39 17.98 2.52
N ALA A 209 15.84 16.96 3.25
CA ALA A 209 15.05 15.77 3.47
C ALA A 209 13.62 16.22 3.79
N GLY A 210 12.63 15.68 3.08
CA GLY A 210 11.23 16.10 3.20
C GLY A 210 10.79 16.16 4.67
N LEU A 211 10.16 17.24 5.06
CA LEU A 211 9.70 17.46 6.45
C LEU A 211 8.50 16.60 6.79
N VAL A 212 7.66 16.33 5.79
CA VAL A 212 6.45 15.49 5.88
C VAL A 212 6.79 14.05 5.53
N GLN A 213 7.60 13.83 4.50
CA GLN A 213 7.90 12.54 3.89
C GLN A 213 6.60 11.74 3.62
N PRO A 214 5.73 12.22 2.71
CA PRO A 214 4.48 11.54 2.42
C PRO A 214 4.78 10.19 1.77
N THR A 215 4.31 9.10 2.39
CA THR A 215 4.60 7.73 1.94
C THR A 215 3.46 7.13 1.14
N TRP A 216 2.23 7.52 1.40
CA TRP A 216 1.06 6.91 0.79
C TRP A 216 -0.07 7.90 0.56
N VAL A 217 -0.88 7.63 -0.45
CA VAL A 217 -2.17 8.29 -0.70
C VAL A 217 -3.27 7.23 -0.76
N SER A 218 -4.43 7.52 -0.17
CA SER A 218 -5.61 6.62 -0.22
C SER A 218 -6.26 6.62 -1.60
N ARG A 219 -7.13 5.65 -1.83
CA ARG A 219 -8.12 5.76 -2.90
C ARG A 219 -9.00 6.99 -2.67
N PRO A 220 -9.47 7.66 -3.76
CA PRO A 220 -10.46 8.70 -3.63
C PRO A 220 -11.74 8.18 -2.97
N THR A 221 -12.27 8.92 -2.01
CA THR A 221 -13.58 8.63 -1.43
C THR A 221 -14.71 9.01 -2.40
N PRO A 222 -15.93 8.49 -2.20
CA PRO A 222 -17.11 8.94 -2.95
C PRO A 222 -17.39 10.45 -2.84
N GLN A 223 -16.84 11.10 -1.79
CA GLN A 223 -16.95 12.54 -1.55
C GLN A 223 -15.85 13.37 -2.25
N GLY A 224 -15.00 12.74 -3.07
CA GLY A 224 -13.95 13.42 -3.81
C GLY A 224 -12.74 13.84 -2.94
N LYS A 225 -12.41 13.06 -1.92
CA LYS A 225 -11.27 13.33 -1.04
C LYS A 225 -10.25 12.20 -1.11
N VAL A 226 -8.99 12.55 -0.88
CA VAL A 226 -7.90 11.58 -0.62
C VAL A 226 -7.21 11.92 0.70
N TYR A 227 -6.58 10.90 1.28
CA TYR A 227 -5.82 11.01 2.53
C TYR A 227 -4.37 10.68 2.26
N VAL A 228 -3.46 11.46 2.85
CA VAL A 228 -2.01 11.30 2.66
C VAL A 228 -1.33 11.05 3.99
N ALA A 229 -0.52 10.01 4.07
CA ALA A 229 0.27 9.66 5.26
C ALA A 229 1.59 10.43 5.28
N GLY A 230 1.79 11.34 6.24
CA GLY A 230 3.03 12.07 6.49
C GLY A 230 3.90 11.32 7.51
N ASN A 231 4.81 10.46 7.03
CA ASN A 231 5.58 9.55 7.88
C ASN A 231 6.54 10.25 8.84
N ALA A 232 7.19 11.32 8.40
CA ALA A 232 8.13 12.08 9.24
C ALA A 232 7.42 13.07 10.16
N SER A 233 6.34 13.69 9.69
CA SER A 233 5.59 14.68 10.47
C SER A 233 4.63 14.05 11.49
N ASN A 234 4.31 12.75 11.37
CA ASN A 234 3.30 12.04 12.15
C ASN A 234 1.90 12.66 11.98
N GLU A 235 1.53 12.97 10.77
CA GLU A 235 0.26 13.61 10.42
C GLU A 235 -0.42 12.85 9.29
N ILE A 236 -1.73 13.06 9.16
CA ILE A 236 -2.50 12.62 8.00
C ILE A 236 -3.20 13.86 7.41
N PHE A 237 -3.10 14.03 6.11
CA PHE A 237 -3.70 15.15 5.40
C PHE A 237 -4.93 14.70 4.64
N GLU A 238 -6.06 15.37 4.82
CA GLU A 238 -7.23 15.25 3.97
C GLU A 238 -7.13 16.31 2.86
N VAL A 239 -7.18 15.87 1.62
CA VAL A 239 -7.13 16.75 0.44
C VAL A 239 -8.44 16.61 -0.34
N ASP A 240 -9.07 17.74 -0.59
CA ASP A 240 -10.25 17.82 -1.46
C ASP A 240 -9.79 17.91 -2.93
N LEU A 241 -10.26 16.99 -3.75
CA LEU A 241 -9.81 16.84 -5.13
C LEU A 241 -10.38 17.90 -6.09
N ASP A 242 -11.51 18.50 -5.77
CA ASP A 242 -12.11 19.54 -6.58
C ASP A 242 -11.36 20.87 -6.41
N THR A 243 -11.13 21.26 -5.15
CA THR A 243 -10.43 22.51 -4.82
C THR A 243 -8.92 22.39 -4.85
N TRP A 244 -8.38 21.16 -4.77
CA TRP A 244 -6.97 20.83 -4.66
C TRP A 244 -6.30 21.49 -3.44
N MET A 245 -6.98 21.42 -2.29
CA MET A 245 -6.53 22.01 -1.04
C MET A 245 -6.57 21.00 0.10
N ILE A 246 -5.68 21.18 1.07
CA ILE A 246 -5.77 20.49 2.35
C ILE A 246 -6.98 21.06 3.10
N THR A 247 -7.96 20.23 3.41
CA THR A 247 -9.20 20.62 4.10
C THR A 247 -9.19 20.22 5.57
N ARG A 248 -8.37 19.22 5.93
CA ARG A 248 -8.17 18.80 7.32
C ARG A 248 -6.77 18.23 7.49
N GLN A 249 -6.20 18.43 8.65
CA GLN A 249 -4.96 17.84 9.08
C GLN A 249 -5.24 17.13 10.41
N PHE A 250 -4.97 15.83 10.44
CA PHE A 250 -5.11 15.02 11.63
C PHE A 250 -3.78 15.09 12.38
N GLU A 251 -3.80 15.77 13.49
CA GLU A 251 -2.68 15.87 14.43
C GLU A 251 -2.80 14.76 15.49
N GLU A 252 -1.75 14.52 16.26
CA GLU A 252 -1.72 13.50 17.32
C GLU A 252 -2.02 12.07 16.84
N THR A 253 -1.68 11.77 15.58
CA THR A 253 -1.80 10.41 15.06
C THR A 253 -0.77 9.49 15.71
N GLY A 254 -0.80 8.19 15.38
CA GLY A 254 0.30 7.29 15.73
C GLY A 254 1.60 7.69 15.02
N ALA A 255 2.74 7.34 15.61
CA ALA A 255 4.04 7.70 15.07
C ALA A 255 4.35 6.92 13.77
N GLY A 256 4.76 7.67 12.75
CA GLY A 256 5.13 7.15 11.45
C GLY A 256 3.98 6.54 10.67
N PRO A 257 2.88 7.31 10.38
CA PRO A 257 1.86 6.84 9.45
C PRO A 257 2.52 6.51 8.12
N TYR A 258 2.21 5.33 7.58
CA TYR A 258 2.94 4.82 6.42
C TYR A 258 2.02 4.47 5.25
N ASN A 259 1.15 3.49 5.42
CA ASN A 259 0.14 3.11 4.44
C ASN A 259 -1.25 3.38 5.01
N LEU A 260 -2.17 3.71 4.14
CA LEU A 260 -3.56 3.96 4.51
C LEU A 260 -4.50 3.67 3.34
N ASP A 261 -5.71 3.24 3.68
CA ASP A 261 -6.77 3.10 2.68
C ASP A 261 -8.13 3.38 3.33
N VAL A 262 -9.14 3.69 2.49
CA VAL A 262 -10.49 4.04 2.92
C VAL A 262 -11.46 2.91 2.61
N THR A 263 -12.48 2.75 3.46
CA THR A 263 -13.58 1.84 3.16
C THR A 263 -14.32 2.26 1.89
N PRO A 264 -14.96 1.35 1.16
CA PRO A 264 -15.66 1.65 -0.09
C PRO A 264 -16.74 2.73 0.02
N ASP A 265 -17.34 2.90 1.21
CA ASP A 265 -18.30 3.97 1.51
C ASP A 265 -17.65 5.32 1.88
N GLY A 266 -16.31 5.35 2.00
CA GLY A 266 -15.55 6.53 2.34
C GLY A 266 -15.72 7.00 3.79
N ARG A 267 -16.11 6.13 4.73
CA ARG A 267 -16.40 6.51 6.12
C ARG A 267 -15.26 6.23 7.10
N ILE A 268 -14.52 5.17 6.88
CA ILE A 268 -13.43 4.75 7.78
C ILE A 268 -12.12 4.75 7.02
N LEU A 269 -11.10 5.37 7.63
CA LEU A 269 -9.71 5.28 7.19
C LEU A 269 -8.98 4.28 8.09
N VAL A 270 -8.26 3.35 7.48
CA VAL A 270 -7.35 2.41 8.16
C VAL A 270 -5.92 2.83 7.88
N VAL A 271 -5.10 2.96 8.91
CA VAL A 271 -3.72 3.49 8.82
C VAL A 271 -2.75 2.57 9.53
N THR A 272 -1.60 2.30 8.92
CA THR A 272 -0.47 1.65 9.60
C THR A 272 0.50 2.68 10.17
N TYR A 273 0.92 2.50 11.42
CA TYR A 273 1.90 3.34 12.12
C TYR A 273 3.20 2.57 12.32
N LYS A 274 4.16 2.74 11.42
CA LYS A 274 5.40 1.94 11.42
C LYS A 274 6.20 2.07 12.70
N LYS A 275 6.29 3.28 13.27
CA LYS A 275 7.10 3.55 14.47
C LYS A 275 6.41 3.09 15.75
N ASP A 276 5.08 3.10 15.79
CA ASP A 276 4.29 2.67 16.94
C ASP A 276 3.94 1.18 16.93
N ALA A 277 4.25 0.47 15.84
CA ALA A 277 3.82 -0.90 15.61
C ALA A 277 2.29 -1.05 15.86
N ALA A 278 1.48 -0.24 15.19
CA ALA A 278 0.04 -0.18 15.42
C ALA A 278 -0.75 0.04 14.13
N VAL A 279 -2.03 -0.28 14.19
CA VAL A 279 -3.05 0.02 13.17
C VAL A 279 -4.10 0.93 13.79
N GLY A 280 -4.37 2.07 13.15
CA GLY A 280 -5.38 3.04 13.56
C GLY A 280 -6.61 3.03 12.68
N PHE A 281 -7.75 3.38 13.25
CA PHE A 281 -9.05 3.48 12.58
C PHE A 281 -9.64 4.87 12.85
N TRP A 282 -9.95 5.61 11.78
CA TRP A 282 -10.45 6.97 11.87
C TRP A 282 -11.84 7.10 11.26
N ASP A 283 -12.75 7.78 11.95
CA ASP A 283 -14.00 8.24 11.38
C ASP A 283 -13.75 9.49 10.53
N LEU A 284 -14.02 9.41 9.24
CA LEU A 284 -13.73 10.49 8.30
C LEU A 284 -14.77 11.62 8.34
N GLU A 285 -15.96 11.37 8.89
CA GLU A 285 -16.98 12.40 9.10
C GLU A 285 -16.60 13.30 10.27
N THR A 286 -16.32 12.71 11.43
CA THR A 286 -15.97 13.47 12.64
C THR A 286 -14.51 13.88 12.70
N GLY A 287 -13.61 13.07 12.16
CA GLY A 287 -12.16 13.23 12.28
C GLY A 287 -11.58 12.63 13.56
N ASP A 288 -12.34 11.80 14.25
CA ASP A 288 -11.91 11.17 15.50
C ASP A 288 -11.22 9.82 15.25
N GLU A 289 -10.18 9.51 16.00
CA GLU A 289 -9.61 8.17 16.05
C GLU A 289 -10.53 7.24 16.85
N LEU A 290 -11.13 6.27 16.18
CA LEU A 290 -12.04 5.30 16.78
C LEU A 290 -11.34 4.22 17.59
N GLY A 291 -10.06 3.97 17.32
CA GLY A 291 -9.24 3.01 18.02
C GLY A 291 -7.89 2.80 17.36
N ARG A 292 -6.93 2.35 18.16
CA ARG A 292 -5.56 2.00 17.74
C ARG A 292 -5.17 0.67 18.37
N ILE A 293 -4.74 -0.27 17.55
CA ILE A 293 -4.45 -1.64 17.96
C ILE A 293 -2.98 -1.92 17.72
N THR A 294 -2.27 -2.33 18.76
CA THR A 294 -0.87 -2.79 18.63
C THR A 294 -0.80 -4.06 17.81
N THR A 295 0.10 -4.09 16.82
CA THR A 295 0.38 -5.27 16.01
C THR A 295 1.15 -6.34 16.78
N LEU A 296 1.08 -7.59 16.34
CA LEU A 296 1.82 -8.71 16.98
C LEU A 296 3.33 -8.62 16.71
N ARG A 297 3.70 -8.00 15.59
CA ARG A 297 5.08 -7.79 15.15
C ARG A 297 5.31 -6.31 14.87
N THR A 298 6.55 -5.92 14.72
CA THR A 298 6.93 -4.53 14.41
C THR A 298 6.88 -4.23 12.92
N VAL A 299 6.81 -2.94 12.58
CA VAL A 299 6.84 -2.41 11.21
C VAL A 299 5.62 -2.82 10.37
N PRO A 300 4.37 -2.43 10.76
CA PRO A 300 3.21 -2.60 9.88
C PRO A 300 3.40 -1.79 8.59
N HIS A 301 3.01 -2.41 7.45
CA HIS A 301 3.31 -1.88 6.12
C HIS A 301 2.04 -1.68 5.27
N GLY A 302 1.62 -2.69 4.52
CA GLY A 302 0.53 -2.60 3.55
C GLY A 302 -0.86 -2.72 4.18
N VAL A 303 -1.86 -2.08 3.55
CA VAL A 303 -3.27 -2.20 3.90
C VAL A 303 -4.07 -2.56 2.64
N ALA A 304 -4.93 -3.57 2.74
CA ALA A 304 -5.95 -3.86 1.75
C ALA A 304 -7.31 -4.06 2.42
N ILE A 305 -8.30 -3.27 2.03
CA ILE A 305 -9.66 -3.35 2.54
C ILE A 305 -10.50 -4.22 1.61
N THR A 306 -11.35 -5.08 2.17
CA THR A 306 -12.28 -5.92 1.39
C THR A 306 -13.33 -5.09 0.67
N THR A 307 -13.83 -5.57 -0.45
CA THR A 307 -14.82 -4.84 -1.27
C THR A 307 -16.16 -4.64 -0.57
N ASP A 308 -16.47 -5.44 0.46
CA ASP A 308 -17.64 -5.22 1.32
C ASP A 308 -17.35 -4.28 2.52
N GLY A 309 -16.13 -3.75 2.61
CA GLY A 309 -15.72 -2.82 3.66
C GLY A 309 -15.61 -3.42 5.06
N ARG A 310 -15.64 -4.75 5.18
CA ARG A 310 -15.72 -5.40 6.49
C ARG A 310 -14.37 -5.65 7.15
N TYR A 311 -13.39 -6.07 6.37
CA TYR A 311 -12.07 -6.43 6.91
C TYR A 311 -10.95 -5.62 6.27
N ALA A 312 -9.95 -5.29 7.10
CA ALA A 312 -8.66 -4.79 6.66
C ALA A 312 -7.60 -5.88 6.84
N PHE A 313 -6.88 -6.18 5.78
CA PHE A 313 -5.71 -7.03 5.75
C PHE A 313 -4.47 -6.15 5.84
N VAL A 314 -3.66 -6.34 6.87
CA VAL A 314 -2.49 -5.53 7.15
C VAL A 314 -1.26 -6.40 7.21
N THR A 315 -0.25 -6.07 6.41
CA THR A 315 1.05 -6.74 6.43
C THR A 315 1.97 -6.13 7.46
N ILE A 316 2.80 -6.96 8.07
CA ILE A 316 3.77 -6.58 9.08
C ILE A 316 5.13 -7.14 8.66
N GLU A 317 6.10 -6.27 8.43
CA GLU A 317 7.43 -6.68 7.92
C GLU A 317 8.21 -7.55 8.91
N GLY A 318 8.15 -7.24 10.20
CA GLY A 318 9.11 -7.71 11.20
C GLY A 318 10.44 -6.96 11.13
N VAL A 319 11.41 -7.35 11.94
CA VAL A 319 12.74 -6.74 11.97
C VAL A 319 13.83 -7.79 11.79
N GLY A 320 14.75 -7.54 10.86
CA GLY A 320 15.89 -8.41 10.63
C GLY A 320 15.49 -9.78 10.10
N GLY A 321 15.77 -10.84 10.88
CA GLY A 321 15.41 -12.22 10.51
C GLY A 321 14.05 -12.69 11.03
N GLU A 322 13.27 -11.83 11.67
CA GLU A 322 11.93 -12.16 12.15
C GLU A 322 11.00 -12.39 10.96
N PRO A 323 10.13 -13.42 11.02
CA PRO A 323 9.14 -13.60 9.99
C PRO A 323 8.11 -12.48 10.03
N GLY A 324 7.76 -11.97 8.88
CA GLY A 324 6.64 -11.06 8.70
C GLY A 324 5.29 -11.77 8.81
N GLY A 325 4.23 -11.02 8.91
CA GLY A 325 2.88 -11.54 9.08
C GLY A 325 1.83 -10.79 8.31
N LEU A 326 0.66 -11.41 8.23
CA LEU A 326 -0.58 -10.77 7.80
C LEU A 326 -1.52 -10.80 9.00
N GLU A 327 -2.02 -9.63 9.41
CA GLU A 327 -3.05 -9.50 10.43
C GLU A 327 -4.36 -9.04 9.80
N ILE A 328 -5.47 -9.58 10.28
CA ILE A 328 -6.80 -9.26 9.79
C ILE A 328 -7.59 -8.56 10.89
N TYR A 329 -8.18 -7.42 10.54
CA TYR A 329 -8.97 -6.60 11.45
C TYR A 329 -10.42 -6.50 10.96
N ASP A 330 -11.37 -6.73 11.86
CA ASP A 330 -12.77 -6.39 11.63
C ASP A 330 -12.93 -4.87 11.83
N ILE A 331 -13.30 -4.16 10.75
CA ILE A 331 -13.35 -2.70 10.74
C ILE A 331 -14.47 -2.15 11.65
N GLU A 332 -15.59 -2.87 11.76
CA GLU A 332 -16.70 -2.45 12.61
C GLU A 332 -16.35 -2.53 14.10
N THR A 333 -15.74 -3.63 14.54
CA THR A 333 -15.37 -3.84 15.95
C THR A 333 -13.99 -3.28 16.29
N ARG A 334 -13.13 -3.05 15.30
CA ARG A 334 -11.72 -2.66 15.44
C ARG A 334 -10.92 -3.69 16.22
N GLU A 335 -11.26 -4.95 16.08
CA GLU A 335 -10.57 -6.06 16.71
C GLU A 335 -9.72 -6.81 15.70
N ARG A 336 -8.55 -7.28 16.11
CA ARG A 336 -7.81 -8.26 15.32
C ARG A 336 -8.53 -9.59 15.39
N VAL A 337 -8.95 -10.11 14.23
CA VAL A 337 -9.75 -11.33 14.09
C VAL A 337 -9.01 -12.45 13.37
N GLY A 338 -7.77 -12.22 12.98
CA GLY A 338 -6.93 -13.23 12.35
C GLY A 338 -5.48 -12.79 12.24
N ASP A 339 -4.59 -13.75 12.14
CA ASP A 339 -3.19 -13.55 11.78
C ASP A 339 -2.61 -14.82 11.16
N VAL A 340 -1.53 -14.65 10.38
CA VAL A 340 -0.73 -15.74 9.85
C VAL A 340 0.68 -15.23 9.51
N GLU A 341 1.68 -16.06 9.74
CA GLU A 341 3.06 -15.81 9.33
C GLU A 341 3.21 -16.09 7.83
N VAL A 342 3.61 -15.09 7.04
CA VAL A 342 3.68 -15.22 5.56
C VAL A 342 5.09 -15.31 4.99
N GLY A 343 6.11 -14.90 5.73
CA GLY A 343 7.49 -14.87 5.28
C GLY A 343 8.17 -13.58 5.74
N LYS A 344 9.46 -13.40 5.41
CA LYS A 344 10.24 -12.25 5.86
C LYS A 344 9.86 -11.00 5.06
N GLN A 345 9.81 -9.88 5.77
CA GLN A 345 9.53 -8.56 5.20
C GLN A 345 8.21 -8.57 4.41
N ALA A 346 7.10 -8.90 5.10
CA ALA A 346 5.77 -8.90 4.49
C ALA A 346 5.37 -7.46 4.13
N GLY A 347 5.37 -7.14 2.83
CA GLY A 347 5.20 -5.80 2.29
C GLY A 347 3.84 -5.59 1.62
N GLY A 348 3.77 -5.73 0.31
CA GLY A 348 2.55 -5.55 -0.48
C GLY A 348 1.45 -6.55 -0.16
N VAL A 349 0.19 -6.09 -0.22
CA VAL A 349 -1.00 -6.94 -0.06
C VAL A 349 -2.08 -6.51 -1.04
N ALA A 350 -2.72 -7.47 -1.70
CA ALA A 350 -3.83 -7.21 -2.62
C ALA A 350 -5.01 -8.14 -2.33
N PHE A 351 -6.18 -7.55 -2.14
CA PHE A 351 -7.43 -8.30 -2.02
C PHE A 351 -7.84 -8.84 -3.40
N TRP A 352 -8.06 -10.15 -3.50
CA TRP A 352 -8.46 -10.78 -4.75
C TRP A 352 -9.97 -10.96 -4.85
N LYS A 353 -10.57 -11.72 -3.93
CA LYS A 353 -11.99 -12.07 -3.99
C LYS A 353 -12.54 -12.46 -2.62
N MET A 354 -13.87 -12.55 -2.56
CA MET A 354 -14.59 -13.21 -1.49
C MET A 354 -15.57 -14.23 -2.07
N GLU A 355 -15.78 -15.31 -1.31
CA GLU A 355 -16.69 -16.42 -1.66
C GLU A 355 -17.58 -16.75 -0.46
N PRO A 356 -18.79 -17.31 -0.71
CA PRO A 356 -19.70 -17.78 0.34
C PRO A 356 -19.09 -18.79 1.30
#